data_1f2a285a5691af205d9185a5bc2c161d
#
_entry.id   1f2a285a5691af205d9185a5bc2c161d
#
_cell.length_a   1.000
_cell.length_b   1.000
_cell.length_c   1.000
_cell.angle_alpha   90.00
_cell.angle_beta   90.00
_cell.angle_gamma   90.00
#
_symmetry.space_group_name_H-M   'P 1'
#
loop_
_entity.id
_entity.type
_entity.pdbx_description
1 polymer ?
#
loop_
_entity_poly.entity_id
_entity_poly.type
_entity_poly.pdbx_seq_one_letter_code
_entity_poly.pdbx_strand_id
1 'polypeptide(L)'
;MAPPLTQPGSYATQFSDITTTLPVSPGRVEPESYVGGKSLSEHFRKWQPYGAATLVGSLPHHDRQKAIDLVFEEIGEIPAWPQLSSYTSEQMMVQYNEGLPGLERKNDRILFAVSDPGFEQELLAFYEEYLPASNGELSLDESRFRFGEDTGRTFFAFLERMKRQQPTAAAVKGQITGPFTLLATLKDENGQLALYDPRLRDVVVKTLALNAQWQVERLSQFSLPTIIFIDEPALAGFGSSAFISVSAEDISTMLDEVAGHIHRAGGLAGTHVCANTDWSLFFGRSLDVINFDAYTYFDRFALYRQDLVSFIERGGIVAWGIVPTMDPENIKKENADSLVSRWRQQVEQLVGDDLSLETIFRQSIITPSCGCGTLTEPLAERVVHLTRQVSEQLRQKTGI
;
A
#
# COMPACT_ATOMS: atom_id res chain seq x y z
N MET A 1 9.12 -35.73 -64.22
CA MET A 1 9.28 -37.00 -63.49
C MET A 1 9.97 -36.68 -62.16
N ALA A 2 9.21 -36.65 -61.09
CA ALA A 2 9.73 -36.47 -59.72
C ALA A 2 9.77 -37.82 -59.03
N PRO A 3 10.78 -38.14 -58.24
CA PRO A 3 10.82 -39.35 -57.42
C PRO A 3 10.12 -39.13 -56.05
N PRO A 4 9.72 -40.18 -55.35
CA PRO A 4 8.75 -40.13 -54.26
C PRO A 4 9.35 -39.86 -52.91
N LEU A 5 8.49 -39.37 -52.02
CA LEU A 5 8.70 -39.13 -50.59
C LEU A 5 8.98 -40.41 -49.80
N THR A 6 10.07 -40.44 -49.05
CA THR A 6 10.32 -41.45 -48.02
C THR A 6 9.88 -40.95 -46.64
N GLN A 7 9.11 -41.77 -45.94
CA GLN A 7 8.63 -41.54 -44.58
C GLN A 7 9.76 -41.56 -43.53
N PRO A 8 9.61 -40.85 -42.42
CA PRO A 8 10.57 -40.91 -41.31
C PRO A 8 10.34 -42.12 -40.43
N GLY A 9 11.46 -42.80 -40.14
CA GLY A 9 11.52 -43.95 -39.26
C GLY A 9 11.39 -43.57 -37.78
N SER A 10 10.67 -44.41 -37.10
CA SER A 10 10.49 -44.46 -35.66
C SER A 10 11.80 -44.73 -34.92
N TYR A 11 12.16 -43.84 -33.97
CA TYR A 11 13.00 -44.17 -32.84
C TYR A 11 12.19 -43.96 -31.55
N ALA A 12 11.50 -45.00 -31.14
CA ALA A 12 11.06 -45.18 -29.79
C ALA A 12 12.01 -46.19 -29.14
N THR A 13 12.78 -45.77 -28.13
CA THR A 13 13.16 -46.69 -27.02
C THR A 13 13.80 -45.91 -25.86
N GLN A 14 13.22 -46.16 -24.71
CA GLN A 14 13.81 -46.20 -23.36
C GLN A 14 14.20 -44.84 -22.69
N PHE A 15 13.25 -44.29 -21.95
CA PHE A 15 13.46 -43.89 -20.55
C PHE A 15 12.24 -44.33 -19.76
N SER A 16 12.39 -45.41 -19.03
CA SER A 16 11.47 -45.89 -18.02
C SER A 16 11.76 -45.21 -16.69
N ASP A 17 10.66 -44.76 -16.05
CA ASP A 17 10.46 -44.73 -14.62
C ASP A 17 11.37 -43.86 -13.74
N ILE A 18 11.01 -42.61 -13.57
CA ILE A 18 10.99 -41.98 -12.23
C ILE A 18 9.71 -41.12 -12.15
N THR A 19 8.59 -41.76 -11.82
CA THR A 19 7.40 -41.10 -11.34
C THR A 19 7.55 -40.85 -9.85
N THR A 20 8.10 -39.68 -9.48
CA THR A 20 7.89 -39.14 -8.12
C THR A 20 6.77 -38.12 -8.23
N THR A 21 5.58 -38.60 -7.87
CA THR A 21 4.39 -37.75 -7.71
C THR A 21 4.60 -36.79 -6.56
N LEU A 22 4.81 -35.52 -6.86
CA LEU A 22 4.59 -34.42 -5.93
C LEU A 22 3.08 -34.16 -5.88
N PRO A 23 2.45 -34.12 -4.70
CA PRO A 23 1.06 -33.73 -4.59
C PRO A 23 0.96 -32.19 -4.72
N VAL A 24 0.50 -31.71 -5.87
CA VAL A 24 0.05 -30.32 -6.04
C VAL A 24 -1.42 -30.32 -5.65
N SER A 25 -1.70 -29.91 -4.43
CA SER A 25 -2.97 -29.32 -4.03
C SER A 25 -2.65 -28.08 -3.21
N PRO A 26 -3.13 -26.90 -3.59
CA PRO A 26 -3.06 -25.76 -2.69
C PRO A 26 -4.05 -26.02 -1.56
N GLY A 27 -3.54 -26.55 -0.46
CA GLY A 27 -4.28 -26.67 0.78
C GLY A 27 -4.67 -25.24 1.22
N ARG A 28 -5.97 -25.01 1.40
CA ARG A 28 -6.47 -23.92 2.21
C ARG A 28 -5.71 -23.96 3.53
N VAL A 29 -4.82 -23.00 3.74
CA VAL A 29 -4.20 -22.79 5.05
C VAL A 29 -5.29 -22.15 5.89
N GLU A 30 -5.97 -22.93 6.70
CA GLU A 30 -6.74 -22.42 7.82
C GLU A 30 -5.75 -21.77 8.79
N PRO A 31 -6.07 -20.60 9.37
CA PRO A 31 -5.17 -19.97 10.32
C PRO A 31 -5.08 -20.83 11.57
N GLU A 32 -3.97 -21.58 11.71
CA GLU A 32 -3.67 -22.27 12.94
C GLU A 32 -3.54 -21.27 14.09
N SER A 33 -4.34 -21.50 15.11
CA SER A 33 -4.35 -20.78 16.37
C SER A 33 -3.00 -20.87 17.07
N TYR A 34 -2.23 -19.78 17.06
CA TYR A 34 -1.10 -19.63 17.97
C TYR A 34 -1.63 -19.50 19.41
N VAL A 35 -1.47 -20.56 20.19
CA VAL A 35 -1.73 -20.56 21.63
C VAL A 35 -0.54 -19.90 22.33
N GLY A 36 -0.75 -18.68 22.87
CA GLY A 36 0.22 -18.11 23.84
C GLY A 36 0.42 -16.61 23.82
N GLY A 37 -0.11 -15.86 22.86
CA GLY A 37 -0.13 -14.39 22.89
C GLY A 37 -1.45 -13.89 22.35
N LYS A 38 -2.19 -13.07 23.12
CA LYS A 38 -3.31 -12.32 22.56
C LYS A 38 -2.73 -11.47 21.43
N SER A 39 -3.05 -11.80 20.20
CA SER A 39 -2.60 -11.09 19.02
C SER A 39 -2.90 -9.61 19.20
N LEU A 40 -1.88 -8.75 19.15
CA LEU A 40 -2.04 -7.30 19.13
C LEU A 40 -3.07 -6.87 18.07
N SER A 41 -3.18 -7.62 16.97
CA SER A 41 -4.14 -7.42 15.89
C SER A 41 -5.61 -7.52 16.33
N GLU A 42 -5.98 -8.42 17.25
CA GLU A 42 -7.37 -8.48 17.74
C GLU A 42 -7.73 -7.29 18.63
N HIS A 43 -6.76 -6.73 19.35
CA HIS A 43 -6.97 -5.55 20.17
C HIS A 43 -7.17 -4.30 19.28
N PHE A 44 -6.42 -4.18 18.20
CA PHE A 44 -6.49 -3.03 17.29
C PHE A 44 -7.60 -3.14 16.24
N ARG A 45 -8.13 -4.31 15.92
CA ARG A 45 -9.32 -4.48 15.07
C ARG A 45 -10.58 -3.77 15.60
N LYS A 46 -10.59 -3.36 16.87
CA LYS A 46 -11.65 -2.56 17.49
C LYS A 46 -11.31 -1.07 17.60
N TRP A 47 -10.13 -0.67 17.12
CA TRP A 47 -9.75 0.72 17.13
C TRP A 47 -10.63 1.53 16.16
N GLN A 48 -11.08 2.69 16.62
CA GLN A 48 -11.99 3.56 15.88
C GLN A 48 -11.37 4.96 15.81
N PRO A 49 -11.15 5.50 14.61
CA PRO A 49 -10.43 6.76 14.42
C PRO A 49 -11.25 8.02 14.71
N TYR A 50 -12.60 7.94 14.69
CA TYR A 50 -13.47 9.09 14.95
C TYR A 50 -13.13 10.37 14.17
N GLY A 51 -12.84 10.25 12.88
CA GLY A 51 -12.49 11.37 12.03
C GLY A 51 -11.09 11.94 12.27
N ALA A 52 -10.19 11.21 12.93
CA ALA A 52 -8.80 11.63 13.12
C ALA A 52 -8.09 11.85 11.77
N ALA A 53 -7.16 12.82 11.74
CA ALA A 53 -6.43 13.17 10.53
C ALA A 53 -5.18 12.32 10.31
N THR A 54 -4.90 11.98 9.05
CA THR A 54 -3.60 11.48 8.60
C THR A 54 -3.27 11.96 7.19
N LEU A 55 -2.06 11.65 6.69
CA LEU A 55 -1.64 11.95 5.33
C LEU A 55 -1.57 10.66 4.49
N VAL A 56 -1.63 10.80 3.15
CA VAL A 56 -1.28 9.70 2.25
C VAL A 56 0.19 9.34 2.42
N GLY A 57 1.09 10.35 2.46
CA GLY A 57 2.49 10.12 2.87
C GLY A 57 3.49 11.06 2.19
N SER A 58 3.40 11.27 0.87
CA SER A 58 4.42 12.06 0.16
C SER A 58 4.30 13.55 0.41
N LEU A 59 5.47 14.21 0.62
CA LEU A 59 5.63 15.65 0.76
C LEU A 59 6.76 16.16 -0.16
N PRO A 60 6.69 17.42 -0.66
CA PRO A 60 7.67 17.99 -1.58
C PRO A 60 8.91 18.59 -0.90
N HIS A 61 8.97 18.59 0.43
CA HIS A 61 9.97 19.31 1.21
C HIS A 61 11.39 18.86 0.91
N HIS A 62 12.30 19.84 0.83
CA HIS A 62 13.74 19.61 0.73
C HIS A 62 14.44 19.52 2.10
N ASP A 63 13.79 20.04 3.14
CA ASP A 63 14.24 19.93 4.53
C ASP A 63 13.46 18.82 5.22
N ARG A 64 14.15 17.73 5.53
CA ARG A 64 13.57 16.54 6.19
C ARG A 64 13.02 16.85 7.57
N GLN A 65 13.75 17.67 8.36
CA GLN A 65 13.31 18.02 9.70
C GLN A 65 12.04 18.87 9.65
N LYS A 66 11.98 19.85 8.74
CA LYS A 66 10.78 20.67 8.52
C LYS A 66 9.56 19.84 8.15
N ALA A 67 9.74 18.83 7.28
CA ALA A 67 8.66 17.92 6.89
C ALA A 67 8.16 17.08 8.08
N ILE A 68 9.07 16.57 8.90
CA ILE A 68 8.74 15.79 10.09
C ILE A 68 8.04 16.68 11.12
N ASP A 69 8.56 17.88 11.40
CA ASP A 69 7.96 18.82 12.35
C ASP A 69 6.54 19.20 11.92
N LEU A 70 6.32 19.47 10.63
CA LEU A 70 4.99 19.74 10.07
C LEU A 70 4.01 18.61 10.36
N VAL A 71 4.43 17.35 10.16
CA VAL A 71 3.56 16.18 10.44
C VAL A 71 3.21 16.12 11.93
N PHE A 72 4.16 16.33 12.84
CA PHE A 72 3.89 16.25 14.28
C PHE A 72 3.07 17.41 14.81
N GLU A 73 3.22 18.61 14.24
CA GLU A 73 2.48 19.81 14.63
C GLU A 73 1.05 19.81 14.12
N GLU A 74 0.84 19.34 12.88
CA GLU A 74 -0.46 19.42 12.22
C GLU A 74 -1.24 18.10 12.26
N ILE A 75 -0.57 16.94 12.24
CA ILE A 75 -1.18 15.59 12.09
C ILE A 75 -0.82 14.69 13.28
N GLY A 76 -0.72 15.27 14.47
CA GLY A 76 -0.22 14.55 15.65
C GLY A 76 -1.06 13.37 16.13
N GLU A 77 -2.30 13.19 15.66
CA GLU A 77 -3.18 12.09 16.07
C GLU A 77 -2.87 10.77 15.36
N ILE A 78 -2.60 10.81 14.06
CA ILE A 78 -2.14 9.66 13.27
C ILE A 78 -0.95 10.14 12.42
N PRO A 79 0.22 10.40 13.06
CA PRO A 79 1.38 10.86 12.30
C PRO A 79 1.79 9.80 11.28
N ALA A 80 1.93 10.23 10.03
CA ALA A 80 2.46 9.43 8.94
C ALA A 80 3.92 9.82 8.70
N TRP A 81 4.84 8.85 8.58
CA TRP A 81 6.20 9.22 8.20
C TRP A 81 6.21 9.84 6.80
N PRO A 82 6.82 11.03 6.60
CA PRO A 82 6.77 11.70 5.31
C PRO A 82 7.74 11.06 4.31
N GLN A 83 7.22 10.70 3.13
CA GLN A 83 8.01 10.29 1.98
C GLN A 83 8.40 11.54 1.17
N LEU A 84 9.69 11.86 1.07
CA LEU A 84 10.14 13.10 0.45
C LEU A 84 10.50 12.92 -1.01
N SER A 85 9.55 13.24 -1.90
CA SER A 85 9.70 13.10 -3.36
C SER A 85 10.83 13.94 -3.96
N SER A 86 11.31 14.96 -3.23
CA SER A 86 12.48 15.78 -3.58
C SER A 86 13.80 14.99 -3.57
N TYR A 87 13.87 13.88 -2.83
CA TYR A 87 15.01 12.98 -2.83
C TYR A 87 14.74 11.79 -3.74
N THR A 88 15.59 11.56 -4.74
CA THR A 88 15.42 10.47 -5.70
C THR A 88 15.31 9.10 -5.03
N SER A 89 16.08 8.86 -3.96
CA SER A 89 16.03 7.60 -3.19
C SER A 89 14.72 7.36 -2.46
N GLU A 90 13.95 8.41 -2.18
CA GLU A 90 12.69 8.33 -1.46
C GLU A 90 11.46 8.50 -2.39
N GLN A 91 11.67 8.59 -3.72
CA GLN A 91 10.56 8.57 -4.68
C GLN A 91 9.87 7.20 -4.69
N MET A 92 8.54 7.19 -4.77
CA MET A 92 7.74 5.97 -4.61
C MET A 92 8.15 4.82 -5.56
N MET A 93 8.63 5.14 -6.77
CA MET A 93 9.08 4.14 -7.74
C MET A 93 10.55 3.71 -7.57
N VAL A 94 11.26 4.24 -6.58
CA VAL A 94 12.68 3.97 -6.33
C VAL A 94 12.90 3.40 -4.93
N GLN A 95 12.19 3.92 -3.94
CA GLN A 95 12.42 3.64 -2.52
C GLN A 95 12.30 2.15 -2.15
N TYR A 96 11.44 1.41 -2.86
CA TYR A 96 11.13 0.01 -2.59
C TYR A 96 11.86 -0.97 -3.54
N ASN A 97 12.80 -0.48 -4.34
CA ASN A 97 13.51 -1.29 -5.32
C ASN A 97 14.77 -1.96 -4.74
N GLU A 98 15.20 -1.51 -3.58
CA GLU A 98 16.40 -2.02 -2.93
C GLU A 98 16.24 -3.52 -2.60
N GLY A 99 17.24 -4.32 -2.96
CA GLY A 99 17.21 -5.76 -2.71
C GLY A 99 16.47 -6.61 -3.76
N LEU A 100 15.84 -6.00 -4.78
CA LEU A 100 15.22 -6.76 -5.88
C LEU A 100 16.30 -7.41 -6.77
N PRO A 101 16.19 -8.73 -7.05
CA PRO A 101 17.14 -9.42 -7.92
C PRO A 101 17.05 -8.91 -9.37
N GLY A 102 18.19 -8.86 -10.04
CA GLY A 102 18.29 -8.44 -11.45
C GLY A 102 17.97 -6.98 -11.72
N LEU A 103 17.81 -6.14 -10.69
CA LEU A 103 17.49 -4.73 -10.89
C LEU A 103 18.78 -3.93 -11.12
N GLU A 104 18.88 -3.30 -12.27
CA GLU A 104 20.02 -2.48 -12.66
C GLU A 104 19.63 -1.04 -12.95
N ARG A 105 20.58 -0.14 -12.73
CA ARG A 105 20.47 1.26 -13.14
C ARG A 105 21.37 1.51 -14.35
N LYS A 106 20.77 1.70 -15.52
CA LYS A 106 21.49 2.02 -16.78
C LYS A 106 20.95 3.33 -17.37
N ASN A 107 21.85 4.30 -17.63
CA ASN A 107 21.48 5.58 -18.26
C ASN A 107 20.28 6.27 -17.60
N ASP A 108 20.30 6.41 -16.28
CA ASP A 108 19.23 6.96 -15.44
C ASP A 108 17.88 6.21 -15.51
N ARG A 109 17.84 5.04 -16.11
CA ARG A 109 16.69 4.14 -16.10
C ARG A 109 16.94 2.98 -15.14
N ILE A 110 15.89 2.64 -14.40
CA ILE A 110 15.85 1.42 -13.59
C ILE A 110 15.14 0.36 -14.43
N LEU A 111 15.75 -0.81 -14.56
CA LEU A 111 15.22 -1.93 -15.35
C LEU A 111 15.68 -3.27 -14.76
N PHE A 112 14.95 -4.31 -15.06
CA PHE A 112 15.36 -5.68 -14.76
C PHE A 112 16.20 -6.26 -15.90
N ALA A 113 17.38 -6.77 -15.58
CA ALA A 113 18.29 -7.45 -16.53
C ALA A 113 18.04 -8.97 -16.49
N VAL A 114 16.85 -9.40 -16.93
CA VAL A 114 16.42 -10.82 -16.84
C VAL A 114 17.21 -11.76 -17.76
N SER A 115 17.89 -11.23 -18.79
CA SER A 115 18.75 -11.99 -19.68
C SER A 115 20.21 -12.07 -19.19
N ASP A 116 20.53 -11.39 -18.08
CA ASP A 116 21.87 -11.49 -17.51
C ASP A 116 22.12 -12.92 -16.99
N PRO A 117 23.27 -13.56 -17.30
CA PRO A 117 23.57 -14.91 -16.81
C PRO A 117 23.58 -15.05 -15.28
N GLY A 118 23.77 -13.96 -14.54
CA GLY A 118 23.74 -13.93 -13.07
C GLY A 118 22.33 -13.86 -12.48
N PHE A 119 21.29 -13.53 -13.28
CA PHE A 119 19.95 -13.30 -12.78
C PHE A 119 19.38 -14.49 -12.00
N GLU A 120 19.54 -15.72 -12.51
CA GLU A 120 19.06 -16.92 -11.82
C GLU A 120 19.77 -17.15 -10.47
N GLN A 121 21.04 -16.78 -10.38
CA GLN A 121 21.80 -16.86 -9.13
C GLN A 121 21.32 -15.80 -8.10
N GLU A 122 21.05 -14.57 -8.56
CA GLU A 122 20.46 -13.53 -7.70
C GLU A 122 19.06 -13.91 -7.24
N LEU A 123 18.28 -14.54 -8.10
CA LEU A 123 16.96 -15.06 -7.78
C LEU A 123 17.03 -16.16 -6.70
N LEU A 124 17.99 -17.09 -6.83
CA LEU A 124 18.23 -18.10 -5.80
C LEU A 124 18.62 -17.46 -4.46
N ALA A 125 19.56 -16.53 -4.47
CA ALA A 125 20.01 -15.80 -3.27
C ALA A 125 18.86 -15.00 -2.62
N PHE A 126 17.93 -14.48 -3.43
CA PHE A 126 16.72 -13.84 -2.91
C PHE A 126 15.86 -14.82 -2.11
N TYR A 127 15.58 -16.01 -2.63
CA TYR A 127 14.77 -17.00 -1.92
C TYR A 127 15.48 -17.63 -0.72
N GLU A 128 16.80 -17.80 -0.77
CA GLU A 128 17.61 -18.24 0.38
C GLU A 128 17.49 -17.27 1.57
N GLU A 129 17.25 -15.99 1.31
CA GLU A 129 17.03 -14.99 2.36
C GLU A 129 15.53 -14.80 2.68
N TYR A 130 14.66 -14.85 1.65
CA TYR A 130 13.21 -14.69 1.82
C TYR A 130 12.61 -15.75 2.74
N LEU A 131 12.97 -17.04 2.53
CA LEU A 131 12.35 -18.13 3.29
C LEU A 131 12.60 -18.00 4.81
N PRO A 132 13.84 -17.85 5.30
CA PRO A 132 14.05 -17.66 6.74
C PRO A 132 13.47 -16.32 7.25
N ALA A 133 13.49 -15.24 6.46
CA ALA A 133 12.89 -13.98 6.85
C ALA A 133 11.37 -14.08 7.00
N SER A 134 10.69 -14.72 6.05
CA SER A 134 9.23 -14.89 6.10
C SER A 134 8.76 -15.84 7.20
N ASN A 135 9.62 -16.77 7.61
CA ASN A 135 9.36 -17.71 8.71
C ASN A 135 9.76 -17.15 10.10
N GLY A 136 10.35 -15.95 10.15
CA GLY A 136 10.83 -15.35 11.40
C GLY A 136 12.13 -15.92 11.95
N GLU A 137 12.85 -16.69 11.15
CA GLU A 137 14.16 -17.28 11.47
C GLU A 137 15.30 -16.27 11.25
N LEU A 138 15.09 -15.31 10.33
CA LEU A 138 15.97 -14.17 10.06
C LEU A 138 15.27 -12.87 10.46
N SER A 139 15.93 -12.02 11.22
CA SER A 139 15.42 -10.68 11.54
C SER A 139 15.30 -9.82 10.30
N LEU A 140 14.16 -9.16 10.13
CA LEU A 140 13.97 -8.22 9.01
C LEU A 140 14.94 -7.03 9.08
N ASP A 141 15.46 -6.66 10.25
CA ASP A 141 16.49 -5.63 10.39
C ASP A 141 17.84 -6.01 9.78
N GLU A 142 18.10 -7.28 9.62
CA GLU A 142 19.34 -7.83 9.04
C GLU A 142 19.15 -8.28 7.59
N SER A 143 17.93 -8.08 7.04
CA SER A 143 17.56 -8.56 5.71
C SER A 143 17.57 -7.44 4.65
N ARG A 144 17.56 -7.85 3.37
CA ARG A 144 17.39 -6.96 2.22
C ARG A 144 16.03 -6.27 2.15
N PHE A 145 15.06 -6.71 2.94
CA PHE A 145 13.67 -6.24 2.89
C PHE A 145 13.42 -4.97 3.69
N ARG A 146 14.36 -4.55 4.53
CA ARG A 146 14.31 -3.25 5.21
C ARG A 146 14.69 -2.11 4.29
N PHE A 147 14.39 -0.88 4.68
CA PHE A 147 15.01 0.26 4.03
C PHE A 147 16.52 0.32 4.30
N GLY A 148 17.27 0.68 3.26
CA GLY A 148 18.68 1.04 3.39
C GLY A 148 18.89 2.42 4.03
N GLU A 149 20.16 2.84 4.11
CA GLU A 149 20.52 4.12 4.71
C GLU A 149 19.98 5.32 3.93
N ASP A 150 19.95 5.25 2.59
CA ASP A 150 19.49 6.33 1.74
C ASP A 150 17.97 6.29 1.50
N THR A 151 17.41 5.10 1.27
CA THR A 151 15.98 4.91 1.02
C THR A 151 15.13 5.10 2.28
N GLY A 152 15.70 4.84 3.46
CA GLY A 152 15.01 4.94 4.76
C GLY A 152 15.33 6.19 5.58
N ARG A 153 16.12 7.12 5.06
CA ARG A 153 16.67 8.24 5.87
C ARG A 153 15.57 9.06 6.57
N THR A 154 14.49 9.36 5.88
CA THR A 154 13.36 10.09 6.48
C THR A 154 12.57 9.20 7.44
N PHE A 155 12.37 7.93 7.13
CA PHE A 155 11.72 6.97 8.02
C PHE A 155 12.49 6.83 9.34
N PHE A 156 13.81 6.68 9.31
CA PHE A 156 14.63 6.60 10.53
C PHE A 156 14.60 7.90 11.34
N ALA A 157 14.65 9.06 10.67
CA ALA A 157 14.53 10.35 11.35
C ALA A 157 13.14 10.53 12.02
N PHE A 158 12.08 10.04 11.38
CA PHE A 158 10.73 10.02 11.94
C PHE A 158 10.66 9.12 13.19
N LEU A 159 11.25 7.92 13.15
CA LEU A 159 11.32 7.04 14.32
C LEU A 159 12.05 7.69 15.51
N GLU A 160 13.15 8.41 15.23
CA GLU A 160 13.87 9.15 16.28
C GLU A 160 13.04 10.31 16.85
N ARG A 161 12.24 10.98 16.01
CA ARG A 161 11.31 12.02 16.49
C ARG A 161 10.20 11.42 17.36
N MET A 162 9.62 10.27 16.97
CA MET A 162 8.65 9.53 17.77
C MET A 162 9.18 9.16 19.15
N LYS A 163 10.42 8.65 19.24
CA LYS A 163 11.07 8.29 20.51
C LYS A 163 11.23 9.50 21.44
N ARG A 164 11.59 10.66 20.90
CA ARG A 164 11.85 11.87 21.69
C ARG A 164 10.58 12.51 22.25
N GLN A 165 9.51 12.49 21.52
CA GLN A 165 8.32 13.27 21.85
C GLN A 165 7.21 12.45 22.49
N GLN A 166 7.21 11.12 22.36
CA GLN A 166 6.12 10.22 22.77
C GLN A 166 4.74 10.89 22.48
N PRO A 167 4.32 10.98 21.22
CA PRO A 167 3.10 11.72 20.87
C PRO A 167 1.90 11.10 21.56
N THR A 168 0.91 11.92 21.91
CA THR A 168 -0.42 11.49 22.32
C THR A 168 -1.22 10.98 21.10
N ALA A 169 -0.54 10.26 20.21
CA ALA A 169 -1.12 9.76 18.99
C ALA A 169 -2.10 8.62 19.27
N ALA A 170 -3.17 8.58 18.48
CA ALA A 170 -4.16 7.49 18.51
C ALA A 170 -3.73 6.29 17.65
N ALA A 171 -2.88 6.52 16.66
CA ALA A 171 -2.27 5.51 15.79
C ALA A 171 -1.01 6.09 15.14
N VAL A 172 -0.28 5.27 14.39
CA VAL A 172 0.86 5.70 13.55
C VAL A 172 0.71 5.08 12.15
N LYS A 173 1.16 5.80 11.12
CA LYS A 173 0.99 5.36 9.74
C LYS A 173 2.31 5.27 8.97
N GLY A 174 2.45 4.19 8.22
CA GLY A 174 3.42 4.02 7.15
C GLY A 174 2.74 3.81 5.79
N GLN A 175 3.53 3.67 4.74
CA GLN A 175 3.09 3.37 3.39
C GLN A 175 4.12 2.56 2.63
N ILE A 176 3.65 1.88 1.59
CA ILE A 176 4.47 1.26 0.55
C ILE A 176 3.87 1.57 -0.82
N THR A 177 4.69 1.56 -1.85
CA THR A 177 4.18 1.46 -3.22
C THR A 177 3.52 0.11 -3.39
N GLY A 178 2.31 0.08 -3.94
CA GLY A 178 1.59 -1.16 -4.16
C GLY A 178 2.23 -2.04 -5.24
N PRO A 179 2.09 -3.36 -5.13
CA PRO A 179 2.74 -4.31 -6.02
C PRO A 179 2.31 -4.16 -7.47
N PHE A 180 1.02 -3.92 -7.75
CA PHE A 180 0.57 -3.71 -9.11
C PHE A 180 1.19 -2.45 -9.72
N THR A 181 1.23 -1.36 -8.97
CA THR A 181 1.82 -0.08 -9.44
C THR A 181 3.30 -0.23 -9.74
N LEU A 182 4.07 -0.88 -8.88
CA LEU A 182 5.50 -1.08 -9.09
C LEU A 182 5.75 -1.96 -10.31
N LEU A 183 5.05 -3.08 -10.43
CA LEU A 183 5.15 -4.03 -11.55
C LEU A 183 4.67 -3.44 -12.90
N ALA A 184 3.66 -2.57 -12.88
CA ALA A 184 3.13 -1.88 -14.06
C ALA A 184 4.02 -0.72 -14.53
N THR A 185 5.04 -0.35 -13.75
CA THR A 185 5.96 0.75 -14.06
C THR A 185 7.35 0.26 -14.44
N LEU A 186 7.87 -0.72 -13.70
CA LEU A 186 9.18 -1.30 -13.98
C LEU A 186 9.16 -2.19 -15.22
N LYS A 187 10.26 -2.17 -15.98
CA LYS A 187 10.42 -2.92 -17.21
C LYS A 187 11.69 -3.72 -17.21
N ASP A 188 11.73 -4.77 -18.02
CA ASP A 188 12.96 -5.46 -18.37
C ASP A 188 13.76 -4.68 -19.40
N GLU A 189 14.95 -5.20 -19.77
CA GLU A 189 15.82 -4.64 -20.79
C GLU A 189 15.21 -4.62 -22.20
N ASN A 190 14.17 -5.42 -22.46
CA ASN A 190 13.43 -5.47 -23.72
C ASN A 190 12.24 -4.51 -23.74
N GLY A 191 11.97 -3.81 -22.61
CA GLY A 191 10.86 -2.87 -22.48
C GLY A 191 9.53 -3.53 -22.10
N GLN A 192 9.53 -4.83 -21.76
CA GLN A 192 8.35 -5.52 -21.26
C GLN A 192 8.11 -5.15 -19.79
N LEU A 193 6.86 -4.95 -19.40
CA LEU A 193 6.50 -4.68 -18.01
C LEU A 193 6.84 -5.89 -17.11
N ALA A 194 7.42 -5.65 -15.96
CA ALA A 194 7.71 -6.66 -14.95
C ALA A 194 6.46 -7.46 -14.53
N LEU A 195 5.30 -6.83 -14.64
CA LEU A 195 3.98 -7.42 -14.38
C LEU A 195 3.74 -8.74 -15.16
N TYR A 196 4.34 -8.89 -16.32
CA TYR A 196 4.13 -10.05 -17.20
C TYR A 196 5.18 -11.16 -17.06
N ASP A 197 6.24 -10.94 -16.26
CA ASP A 197 7.19 -12.01 -15.88
C ASP A 197 6.78 -12.57 -14.50
N PRO A 198 6.37 -13.85 -14.40
CA PRO A 198 5.95 -14.44 -13.12
C PRO A 198 7.04 -14.39 -12.04
N ARG A 199 8.33 -14.47 -12.42
CA ARG A 199 9.45 -14.44 -11.47
C ARG A 199 9.57 -13.04 -10.86
N LEU A 200 9.48 -11.99 -11.71
CA LEU A 200 9.54 -10.61 -11.26
C LEU A 200 8.32 -10.25 -10.41
N ARG A 201 7.13 -10.73 -10.81
CA ARG A 201 5.91 -10.54 -10.04
C ARG A 201 6.06 -11.12 -8.63
N ASP A 202 6.56 -12.34 -8.52
CA ASP A 202 6.71 -13.00 -7.24
C ASP A 202 7.71 -12.28 -6.32
N VAL A 203 8.92 -11.95 -6.82
CA VAL A 203 9.93 -11.29 -5.98
C VAL A 203 9.54 -9.87 -5.58
N VAL A 204 8.83 -9.12 -6.43
CA VAL A 204 8.35 -7.77 -6.11
C VAL A 204 7.28 -7.83 -5.02
N VAL A 205 6.28 -8.70 -5.15
CA VAL A 205 5.24 -8.87 -4.12
C VAL A 205 5.85 -9.26 -2.79
N LYS A 206 6.76 -10.23 -2.77
CA LYS A 206 7.46 -10.71 -1.57
C LYS A 206 8.32 -9.64 -0.90
N THR A 207 9.04 -8.85 -1.71
CA THR A 207 9.83 -7.73 -1.20
C THR A 207 8.96 -6.69 -0.51
N LEU A 208 7.88 -6.28 -1.17
CA LEU A 208 6.94 -5.30 -0.62
C LEU A 208 6.23 -5.81 0.63
N ALA A 209 5.84 -7.08 0.64
CA ALA A 209 5.19 -7.72 1.76
C ALA A 209 6.08 -7.75 3.02
N LEU A 210 7.35 -8.15 2.87
CA LEU A 210 8.30 -8.14 4.00
C LEU A 210 8.73 -6.73 4.39
N ASN A 211 8.82 -5.78 3.44
CA ASN A 211 9.07 -4.38 3.80
C ASN A 211 7.91 -3.78 4.61
N ALA A 212 6.67 -4.05 4.20
CA ALA A 212 5.49 -3.62 4.95
C ALA A 212 5.47 -4.22 6.36
N GLN A 213 5.76 -5.53 6.48
CA GLN A 213 5.89 -6.21 7.77
C GLN A 213 6.96 -5.54 8.64
N TRP A 214 8.14 -5.28 8.09
CA TRP A 214 9.24 -4.61 8.79
C TRP A 214 8.83 -3.20 9.27
N GLN A 215 8.13 -2.41 8.45
CA GLN A 215 7.63 -1.10 8.88
C GLN A 215 6.68 -1.25 10.08
N VAL A 216 5.76 -2.23 10.07
CA VAL A 216 4.88 -2.50 11.21
C VAL A 216 5.72 -2.82 12.46
N GLU A 217 6.70 -3.74 12.36
CA GLU A 217 7.58 -4.11 13.49
C GLU A 217 8.33 -2.90 14.05
N ARG A 218 8.80 -1.99 13.17
CA ARG A 218 9.47 -0.75 13.60
C ARG A 218 8.53 0.26 14.24
N LEU A 219 7.32 0.40 13.75
CA LEU A 219 6.33 1.37 14.25
C LEU A 219 5.62 0.86 15.51
N SER A 220 5.39 -0.44 15.63
CA SER A 220 4.72 -1.04 16.80
C SER A 220 5.50 -0.90 18.11
N GLN A 221 6.81 -0.57 18.06
CA GLN A 221 7.59 -0.25 19.27
C GLN A 221 7.00 0.90 20.11
N PHE A 222 6.14 1.72 19.52
CA PHE A 222 5.44 2.81 20.19
C PHE A 222 4.14 2.38 20.87
N SER A 223 3.77 1.10 20.78
CA SER A 223 2.54 0.54 21.36
C SER A 223 1.25 1.24 20.84
N LEU A 224 1.27 1.69 19.61
CA LEU A 224 0.15 2.31 18.90
C LEU A 224 -0.38 1.39 17.80
N PRO A 225 -1.69 1.45 17.47
CA PRO A 225 -2.19 0.90 16.23
C PRO A 225 -1.34 1.37 15.06
N THR A 226 -0.84 0.45 14.25
CA THR A 226 0.02 0.77 13.09
C THR A 226 -0.73 0.48 11.81
N ILE A 227 -0.84 1.48 10.96
CA ILE A 227 -1.51 1.40 9.65
C ILE A 227 -0.45 1.45 8.56
N ILE A 228 -0.50 0.54 7.59
CA ILE A 228 0.32 0.63 6.38
C ILE A 228 -0.60 0.78 5.16
N PHE A 229 -0.44 1.89 4.45
CA PHE A 229 -1.12 2.09 3.16
C PHE A 229 -0.33 1.42 2.03
N ILE A 230 -1.05 0.68 1.21
CA ILE A 230 -0.60 0.10 -0.06
C ILE A 230 -1.07 1.06 -1.15
N ASP A 231 -0.17 1.87 -1.68
CA ASP A 231 -0.49 2.95 -2.62
C ASP A 231 -0.50 2.43 -4.07
N GLU A 232 -1.69 2.34 -4.66
CA GLU A 232 -1.93 1.72 -5.97
C GLU A 232 -2.47 2.70 -7.04
N PRO A 233 -1.74 3.79 -7.36
CA PRO A 233 -2.21 4.75 -8.37
C PRO A 233 -2.38 4.13 -9.77
N ALA A 234 -1.62 3.09 -10.13
CA ALA A 234 -1.76 2.45 -11.44
C ALA A 234 -3.08 1.67 -11.61
N LEU A 235 -3.80 1.36 -10.53
CA LEU A 235 -5.12 0.76 -10.61
C LEU A 235 -6.19 1.68 -11.23
N ALA A 236 -5.91 2.96 -11.39
CA ALA A 236 -6.69 3.86 -12.24
C ALA A 236 -6.78 3.38 -13.70
N GLY A 237 -5.79 2.63 -14.17
CA GLY A 237 -5.73 2.05 -15.50
C GLY A 237 -6.28 0.63 -15.61
N PHE A 238 -6.70 0.01 -14.52
CA PHE A 238 -7.25 -1.35 -14.54
C PHE A 238 -8.52 -1.41 -15.38
N GLY A 239 -8.68 -2.48 -16.16
CA GLY A 239 -9.78 -2.63 -17.14
C GLY A 239 -9.56 -1.89 -18.46
N SER A 240 -8.47 -1.12 -18.62
CA SER A 240 -8.08 -0.52 -19.90
C SER A 240 -7.35 -1.53 -20.78
N SER A 241 -7.17 -1.18 -22.07
CA SER A 241 -6.41 -2.00 -23.02
C SER A 241 -4.95 -2.23 -22.62
N ALA A 242 -4.38 -1.37 -21.78
CA ALA A 242 -3.00 -1.50 -21.29
C ALA A 242 -2.80 -2.71 -20.36
N PHE A 243 -3.87 -3.11 -19.65
CA PHE A 243 -3.83 -4.19 -18.65
C PHE A 243 -4.89 -5.27 -18.91
N ILE A 244 -5.28 -5.48 -20.17
CA ILE A 244 -6.36 -6.39 -20.57
C ILE A 244 -6.15 -7.85 -20.14
N SER A 245 -4.90 -8.27 -19.98
CA SER A 245 -4.52 -9.63 -19.55
C SER A 245 -4.39 -9.80 -18.03
N VAL A 246 -4.59 -8.72 -17.26
CA VAL A 246 -4.52 -8.78 -15.80
C VAL A 246 -5.93 -8.95 -15.25
N SER A 247 -6.13 -10.01 -14.50
CA SER A 247 -7.42 -10.29 -13.86
C SER A 247 -7.57 -9.58 -12.50
N ALA A 248 -8.81 -9.42 -12.04
CA ALA A 248 -9.10 -8.95 -10.69
C ALA A 248 -8.49 -9.88 -9.62
N GLU A 249 -8.42 -11.18 -9.90
CA GLU A 249 -7.83 -12.18 -9.01
C GLU A 249 -6.31 -12.02 -8.92
N ASP A 250 -5.60 -11.70 -10.01
CA ASP A 250 -4.16 -11.39 -9.97
C ASP A 250 -3.88 -10.22 -9.02
N ILE A 251 -4.63 -9.12 -9.15
CA ILE A 251 -4.49 -7.94 -8.29
C ILE A 251 -4.79 -8.29 -6.84
N SER A 252 -5.90 -8.99 -6.61
CA SER A 252 -6.33 -9.37 -5.28
C SER A 252 -5.31 -10.26 -4.57
N THR A 253 -4.75 -11.25 -5.27
CA THR A 253 -3.73 -12.15 -4.73
C THR A 253 -2.49 -11.37 -4.28
N MET A 254 -2.04 -10.39 -5.08
CA MET A 254 -0.89 -9.54 -4.71
C MET A 254 -1.19 -8.68 -3.47
N LEU A 255 -2.39 -8.08 -3.40
CA LEU A 255 -2.79 -7.27 -2.25
C LEU A 255 -2.97 -8.11 -0.99
N ASP A 256 -3.58 -9.30 -1.10
CA ASP A 256 -3.80 -10.20 0.02
C ASP A 256 -2.49 -10.74 0.60
N GLU A 257 -1.47 -11.00 -0.23
CA GLU A 257 -0.14 -11.39 0.26
C GLU A 257 0.50 -10.28 1.09
N VAL A 258 0.49 -9.04 0.60
CA VAL A 258 1.02 -7.88 1.34
C VAL A 258 0.23 -7.64 2.63
N ALA A 259 -1.11 -7.62 2.55
CA ALA A 259 -1.98 -7.44 3.71
C ALA A 259 -1.77 -8.53 4.77
N GLY A 260 -1.57 -9.78 4.33
CA GLY A 260 -1.28 -10.91 5.22
C GLY A 260 0.01 -10.72 6.02
N HIS A 261 1.05 -10.13 5.43
CA HIS A 261 2.29 -9.80 6.14
C HIS A 261 2.12 -8.64 7.13
N ILE A 262 1.37 -7.61 6.76
CA ILE A 262 1.00 -6.51 7.67
C ILE A 262 0.25 -7.06 8.89
N HIS A 263 -0.74 -7.93 8.67
CA HIS A 263 -1.52 -8.55 9.75
C HIS A 263 -0.70 -9.47 10.64
N ARG A 264 0.24 -10.25 10.09
CA ARG A 264 1.15 -11.09 10.89
C ARG A 264 1.98 -10.28 11.88
N ALA A 265 2.39 -9.09 11.50
CA ALA A 265 3.10 -8.17 12.38
C ALA A 265 2.17 -7.39 13.35
N GLY A 266 0.85 -7.58 13.26
CA GLY A 266 -0.13 -6.90 14.11
C GLY A 266 -0.58 -5.52 13.60
N GLY A 267 -0.26 -5.17 12.35
CA GLY A 267 -0.68 -3.92 11.72
C GLY A 267 -2.07 -4.00 11.09
N LEU A 268 -2.59 -2.84 10.68
CA LEU A 268 -3.79 -2.67 9.86
C LEU A 268 -3.39 -2.39 8.42
N ALA A 269 -3.92 -3.19 7.49
CA ALA A 269 -3.67 -3.03 6.07
C ALA A 269 -4.64 -2.02 5.46
N GLY A 270 -4.11 -0.93 4.91
CA GLY A 270 -4.89 0.05 4.18
C GLY A 270 -4.51 0.08 2.70
N THR A 271 -5.37 0.66 1.87
CA THR A 271 -5.03 0.96 0.47
C THR A 271 -5.32 2.42 0.16
N HIS A 272 -4.55 2.99 -0.79
CA HIS A 272 -4.82 4.29 -1.37
C HIS A 272 -4.88 4.21 -2.89
N VAL A 273 -5.97 4.73 -3.47
CA VAL A 273 -6.11 4.94 -4.92
C VAL A 273 -6.59 6.37 -5.15
N CYS A 274 -5.76 7.18 -5.82
CA CYS A 274 -6.02 8.59 -6.06
C CYS A 274 -6.91 8.90 -7.28
N ALA A 275 -7.48 7.87 -7.92
CA ALA A 275 -8.35 8.00 -9.08
C ALA A 275 -9.55 7.06 -8.98
N ASN A 276 -10.47 7.13 -9.95
CA ASN A 276 -11.53 6.13 -10.03
C ASN A 276 -10.97 4.76 -10.46
N THR A 277 -11.45 3.71 -9.81
CA THR A 277 -11.11 2.33 -10.09
C THR A 277 -12.33 1.43 -9.86
N ASP A 278 -12.19 0.13 -10.05
CA ASP A 278 -13.17 -0.86 -9.62
C ASP A 278 -13.01 -1.12 -8.12
N TRP A 279 -13.86 -0.49 -7.31
CA TRP A 279 -13.80 -0.58 -5.84
C TRP A 279 -14.15 -1.97 -5.30
N SER A 280 -14.79 -2.85 -6.10
CA SER A 280 -15.04 -4.23 -5.71
C SER A 280 -13.75 -5.02 -5.44
N LEU A 281 -12.62 -4.57 -6.00
CA LEU A 281 -11.29 -5.14 -5.74
C LEU A 281 -10.88 -5.07 -4.27
N PHE A 282 -11.43 -4.13 -3.50
CA PHE A 282 -10.97 -3.82 -2.14
C PHE A 282 -11.95 -4.24 -1.04
N PHE A 283 -13.27 -4.09 -1.30
CA PHE A 283 -14.28 -4.32 -0.26
C PHE A 283 -14.38 -5.76 0.25
N GLY A 284 -14.09 -6.74 -0.57
CA GLY A 284 -14.17 -8.16 -0.21
C GLY A 284 -12.90 -8.76 0.36
N ARG A 285 -11.87 -7.97 0.64
CA ARG A 285 -10.50 -8.45 0.87
C ARG A 285 -9.99 -8.25 2.31
N SER A 286 -8.75 -8.66 2.53
CA SER A 286 -8.06 -8.57 3.82
C SER A 286 -7.62 -7.13 4.17
N LEU A 287 -8.35 -6.12 3.69
CA LEU A 287 -8.07 -4.72 3.97
C LEU A 287 -8.90 -4.22 5.15
N ASP A 288 -8.28 -3.44 6.02
CA ASP A 288 -8.89 -2.80 7.17
C ASP A 288 -9.25 -1.34 6.87
N VAL A 289 -8.51 -0.67 5.98
CA VAL A 289 -8.70 0.74 5.64
C VAL A 289 -8.76 0.91 4.13
N ILE A 290 -9.78 1.59 3.63
CA ILE A 290 -9.89 2.01 2.22
C ILE A 290 -9.79 3.53 2.17
N ASN A 291 -8.75 4.05 1.49
CA ASN A 291 -8.57 5.46 1.22
C ASN A 291 -8.83 5.76 -0.25
N PHE A 292 -9.68 6.74 -0.52
CA PHE A 292 -10.06 7.17 -1.85
C PHE A 292 -10.12 8.69 -1.95
N ASP A 293 -10.01 9.24 -3.15
CA ASP A 293 -10.23 10.67 -3.42
C ASP A 293 -11.74 10.98 -3.35
N ALA A 294 -12.21 11.30 -2.15
CA ALA A 294 -13.59 11.69 -1.90
C ALA A 294 -13.93 13.07 -2.45
N TYR A 295 -12.95 13.93 -2.64
CA TYR A 295 -13.17 15.25 -3.20
C TYR A 295 -13.62 15.17 -4.65
N THR A 296 -13.01 14.28 -5.45
CA THR A 296 -13.24 14.20 -6.88
C THR A 296 -14.16 13.04 -7.28
N TYR A 297 -14.04 11.88 -6.64
CA TYR A 297 -14.63 10.62 -7.12
C TYR A 297 -15.70 10.02 -6.20
N PHE A 298 -16.23 10.78 -5.24
CA PHE A 298 -17.24 10.28 -4.31
C PHE A 298 -18.42 9.62 -5.01
N ASP A 299 -18.97 10.22 -6.06
CA ASP A 299 -20.15 9.69 -6.76
C ASP A 299 -19.88 8.28 -7.37
N ARG A 300 -18.63 8.01 -7.74
CA ARG A 300 -18.22 6.70 -8.24
C ARG A 300 -18.05 5.68 -7.14
N PHE A 301 -17.50 6.09 -6.00
CA PHE A 301 -17.36 5.27 -4.81
C PHE A 301 -18.73 4.90 -4.21
N ALA A 302 -19.67 5.83 -4.18
CA ALA A 302 -21.03 5.64 -3.65
C ALA A 302 -21.85 4.59 -4.43
N LEU A 303 -21.48 4.26 -5.67
CA LEU A 303 -22.12 3.16 -6.42
C LEU A 303 -21.91 1.80 -5.73
N TYR A 304 -20.90 1.64 -4.91
CA TYR A 304 -20.59 0.42 -4.17
C TYR A 304 -21.11 0.45 -2.73
N ARG A 305 -22.22 1.22 -2.48
CA ARG A 305 -22.77 1.42 -1.14
C ARG A 305 -22.99 0.11 -0.38
N GLN A 306 -23.47 -0.94 -1.04
CA GLN A 306 -23.77 -2.21 -0.39
C GLN A 306 -22.49 -2.93 0.09
N ASP A 307 -21.45 -2.90 -0.71
CA ASP A 307 -20.13 -3.43 -0.33
C ASP A 307 -19.52 -2.60 0.80
N LEU A 308 -19.71 -1.27 0.76
CA LEU A 308 -19.26 -0.35 1.80
C LEU A 308 -19.97 -0.65 3.13
N VAL A 309 -21.29 -0.90 3.15
CA VAL A 309 -22.03 -1.29 4.36
C VAL A 309 -21.40 -2.55 4.95
N SER A 310 -21.23 -3.59 4.15
CA SER A 310 -20.63 -4.85 4.60
C SER A 310 -19.17 -4.66 5.08
N PHE A 311 -18.43 -3.72 4.48
CA PHE A 311 -17.08 -3.38 4.91
C PHE A 311 -17.07 -2.71 6.29
N ILE A 312 -17.95 -1.73 6.52
CA ILE A 312 -18.09 -1.01 7.79
C ILE A 312 -18.61 -1.95 8.89
N GLU A 313 -19.59 -2.82 8.61
CA GLU A 313 -20.13 -3.80 9.56
C GLU A 313 -19.08 -4.75 10.12
N ARG A 314 -18.09 -5.17 9.31
CA ARG A 314 -17.00 -6.00 9.79
C ARG A 314 -15.83 -5.22 10.44
N GLY A 315 -16.00 -3.90 10.65
CA GLY A 315 -15.04 -3.03 11.32
C GLY A 315 -14.12 -2.26 10.37
N GLY A 316 -14.38 -2.27 9.07
CA GLY A 316 -13.59 -1.55 8.07
C GLY A 316 -13.65 -0.03 8.26
N ILE A 317 -12.55 0.64 7.97
CA ILE A 317 -12.36 2.08 8.15
C ILE A 317 -12.29 2.76 6.78
N VAL A 318 -13.02 3.85 6.61
CA VAL A 318 -12.98 4.68 5.40
C VAL A 318 -12.10 5.90 5.64
N ALA A 319 -11.03 6.03 4.88
CA ALA A 319 -10.18 7.21 4.89
C ALA A 319 -10.60 8.15 3.75
N TRP A 320 -11.22 9.26 4.15
CA TRP A 320 -11.85 10.22 3.25
C TRP A 320 -10.83 11.23 2.73
N GLY A 321 -10.41 11.09 1.48
CA GLY A 321 -9.57 12.05 0.77
C GLY A 321 -10.35 13.31 0.38
N ILE A 322 -10.79 14.07 1.37
CA ILE A 322 -11.71 15.21 1.18
C ILE A 322 -10.99 16.52 0.89
N VAL A 323 -9.69 16.64 1.24
CA VAL A 323 -8.90 17.85 1.00
C VAL A 323 -8.19 17.73 -0.35
N PRO A 324 -8.48 18.62 -1.32
CA PRO A 324 -7.94 18.49 -2.69
C PRO A 324 -6.42 18.65 -2.74
N THR A 325 -5.78 17.89 -3.65
CA THR A 325 -4.33 17.97 -3.91
C THR A 325 -3.98 18.13 -5.38
N MET A 326 -4.88 17.76 -6.31
CA MET A 326 -4.56 17.69 -7.73
C MET A 326 -4.53 19.05 -8.43
N ASP A 327 -5.38 19.98 -8.01
CA ASP A 327 -5.53 21.31 -8.63
C ASP A 327 -5.20 22.42 -7.62
N PRO A 328 -4.14 23.20 -7.87
CA PRO A 328 -3.77 24.35 -7.02
C PRO A 328 -4.89 25.36 -6.78
N GLU A 329 -5.79 25.57 -7.75
CA GLU A 329 -6.90 26.51 -7.60
C GLU A 329 -7.94 25.98 -6.62
N ASN A 330 -8.23 24.67 -6.64
CA ASN A 330 -9.10 24.06 -5.65
C ASN A 330 -8.48 24.13 -4.25
N ILE A 331 -7.17 23.88 -4.12
CA ILE A 331 -6.46 24.01 -2.83
C ILE A 331 -6.59 25.43 -2.26
N LYS A 332 -6.44 26.46 -3.10
CA LYS A 332 -6.54 27.87 -2.69
C LYS A 332 -7.97 28.27 -2.33
N LYS A 333 -8.96 27.80 -3.09
CA LYS A 333 -10.37 28.13 -2.96
C LYS A 333 -11.02 27.52 -1.72
N GLU A 334 -10.68 26.26 -1.41
CA GLU A 334 -11.33 25.51 -0.34
C GLU A 334 -10.88 26.00 1.06
N ASN A 335 -11.78 25.82 2.00
CA ASN A 335 -11.55 26.05 3.43
C ASN A 335 -12.21 24.91 4.25
N ALA A 336 -11.95 24.89 5.55
CA ALA A 336 -12.45 23.80 6.39
C ALA A 336 -13.97 23.71 6.41
N ASP A 337 -14.70 24.84 6.43
CA ASP A 337 -16.18 24.85 6.43
C ASP A 337 -16.75 24.26 5.14
N SER A 338 -16.20 24.63 3.98
CA SER A 338 -16.65 24.08 2.67
C SER A 338 -16.40 22.58 2.57
N LEU A 339 -15.25 22.11 3.05
CA LEU A 339 -14.87 20.69 3.02
C LEU A 339 -15.69 19.86 4.03
N VAL A 340 -15.94 20.36 5.23
CA VAL A 340 -16.82 19.75 6.22
C VAL A 340 -18.26 19.64 5.67
N SER A 341 -18.75 20.70 5.01
CA SER A 341 -20.08 20.68 4.39
C SER A 341 -20.16 19.65 3.27
N ARG A 342 -19.10 19.54 2.43
CA ARG A 342 -19.00 18.53 1.39
C ARG A 342 -19.00 17.12 1.96
N TRP A 343 -18.19 16.84 2.99
CA TRP A 343 -18.14 15.53 3.64
C TRP A 343 -19.52 15.13 4.19
N ARG A 344 -20.24 16.07 4.85
CA ARG A 344 -21.59 15.81 5.36
C ARG A 344 -22.55 15.45 4.26
N GLN A 345 -22.58 16.22 3.16
CA GLN A 345 -23.43 15.95 2.00
C GLN A 345 -23.15 14.57 1.38
N GLN A 346 -21.88 14.16 1.35
CA GLN A 346 -21.48 12.84 0.86
C GLN A 346 -21.95 11.73 1.80
N VAL A 347 -21.73 11.89 3.10
CA VAL A 347 -22.16 10.90 4.10
C VAL A 347 -23.68 10.77 4.15
N GLU A 348 -24.44 11.86 4.04
CA GLU A 348 -25.90 11.85 4.00
C GLU A 348 -26.46 10.99 2.85
N GLN A 349 -25.75 10.89 1.73
CA GLN A 349 -26.13 10.01 0.62
C GLN A 349 -25.90 8.51 0.91
N LEU A 350 -25.05 8.20 1.89
CA LEU A 350 -24.74 6.82 2.30
C LEU A 350 -25.59 6.35 3.48
N VAL A 351 -26.14 7.26 4.27
CA VAL A 351 -26.98 6.95 5.44
C VAL A 351 -28.27 6.23 5.01
N GLY A 352 -28.69 5.26 5.80
CA GLY A 352 -29.91 4.48 5.60
C GLY A 352 -30.25 3.70 6.87
N ASP A 353 -31.21 2.81 6.78
CA ASP A 353 -31.64 1.97 7.92
C ASP A 353 -30.51 1.01 8.38
N ASP A 354 -29.60 0.67 7.48
CA ASP A 354 -28.47 -0.24 7.66
C ASP A 354 -27.15 0.48 8.03
N LEU A 355 -27.07 1.80 7.85
CA LEU A 355 -25.82 2.54 8.07
C LEU A 355 -26.10 3.94 8.61
N SER A 356 -25.74 4.20 9.87
CA SER A 356 -25.92 5.51 10.51
C SER A 356 -24.74 6.45 10.28
N LEU A 357 -25.00 7.76 10.33
CA LEU A 357 -23.96 8.80 10.29
C LEU A 357 -22.93 8.60 11.41
N GLU A 358 -23.37 8.24 12.62
CA GLU A 358 -22.48 7.98 13.75
C GLU A 358 -21.52 6.82 13.46
N THR A 359 -22.01 5.72 12.88
CA THR A 359 -21.19 4.57 12.52
C THR A 359 -20.16 4.94 11.45
N ILE A 360 -20.54 5.68 10.41
CA ILE A 360 -19.62 6.16 9.38
C ILE A 360 -18.54 7.04 10.02
N PHE A 361 -18.94 8.03 10.83
CA PHE A 361 -17.99 8.96 11.45
C PHE A 361 -17.00 8.23 12.37
N ARG A 362 -17.50 7.31 13.18
CA ARG A 362 -16.68 6.52 14.10
C ARG A 362 -15.59 5.72 13.38
N GLN A 363 -15.86 5.22 12.18
CA GLN A 363 -14.97 4.46 11.32
C GLN A 363 -14.39 5.31 10.18
N SER A 364 -14.25 6.62 10.38
CA SER A 364 -13.69 7.56 9.41
C SER A 364 -12.31 8.07 9.81
N ILE A 365 -11.42 8.15 8.83
CA ILE A 365 -10.17 8.92 8.87
C ILE A 365 -10.29 10.07 7.86
N ILE A 366 -9.74 11.23 8.17
CA ILE A 366 -9.70 12.38 7.25
C ILE A 366 -8.31 12.47 6.64
N THR A 367 -8.25 12.57 5.30
CA THR A 367 -6.98 12.65 4.55
C THR A 367 -7.05 13.70 3.44
N PRO A 368 -5.90 14.11 2.91
CA PRO A 368 -5.82 14.67 1.57
C PRO A 368 -6.30 13.66 0.52
N SER A 369 -6.74 14.13 -0.64
CA SER A 369 -7.22 13.28 -1.76
C SER A 369 -6.11 12.43 -2.38
N CYS A 370 -4.86 12.88 -2.27
CA CYS A 370 -3.65 12.16 -2.70
C CYS A 370 -2.44 12.65 -1.90
N GLY A 371 -1.25 12.09 -2.17
CA GLY A 371 0.01 12.61 -1.68
C GLY A 371 0.31 14.02 -2.17
N CYS A 372 1.06 14.79 -1.41
CA CYS A 372 1.41 16.18 -1.72
C CYS A 372 2.77 16.34 -2.44
N GLY A 373 3.45 15.24 -2.78
CA GLY A 373 4.83 15.23 -3.27
C GLY A 373 5.08 15.99 -4.57
N THR A 374 4.06 16.29 -5.35
CA THR A 374 4.16 17.08 -6.61
C THR A 374 3.80 18.55 -6.44
N LEU A 375 3.35 18.96 -5.26
CA LEU A 375 3.00 20.33 -4.95
C LEU A 375 4.25 21.17 -4.62
N THR A 376 4.07 22.50 -4.58
CA THR A 376 5.05 23.36 -3.91
C THR A 376 4.92 23.24 -2.39
N GLU A 377 6.00 23.46 -1.63
CA GLU A 377 5.97 23.38 -0.17
C GLU A 377 4.82 24.21 0.44
N PRO A 378 4.58 25.49 0.07
CA PRO A 378 3.48 26.25 0.66
C PRO A 378 2.08 25.67 0.38
N LEU A 379 1.87 25.05 -0.79
CA LEU A 379 0.59 24.39 -1.09
C LEU A 379 0.44 23.08 -0.31
N ALA A 380 1.51 22.32 -0.14
CA ALA A 380 1.51 21.11 0.67
C ALA A 380 1.24 21.43 2.15
N GLU A 381 1.89 22.45 2.70
CA GLU A 381 1.63 22.93 4.07
C GLU A 381 0.16 23.35 4.25
N ARG A 382 -0.42 24.06 3.27
CA ARG A 382 -1.84 24.42 3.27
C ARG A 382 -2.76 23.19 3.27
N VAL A 383 -2.46 22.17 2.46
CA VAL A 383 -3.22 20.91 2.42
C VAL A 383 -3.16 20.21 3.77
N VAL A 384 -1.97 20.09 4.37
CA VAL A 384 -1.77 19.47 5.68
C VAL A 384 -2.57 20.23 6.76
N HIS A 385 -2.48 21.56 6.78
CA HIS A 385 -3.24 22.40 7.71
C HIS A 385 -4.77 22.27 7.53
N LEU A 386 -5.27 22.28 6.28
CA LEU A 386 -6.70 22.04 5.99
C LEU A 386 -7.16 20.67 6.46
N THR A 387 -6.33 19.63 6.30
CA THR A 387 -6.66 18.26 6.73
C THR A 387 -6.89 18.22 8.24
N ARG A 388 -6.03 18.85 9.03
CA ARG A 388 -6.21 19.01 10.48
C ARG A 388 -7.50 19.76 10.80
N GLN A 389 -7.69 20.93 10.20
CA GLN A 389 -8.87 21.76 10.48
C GLN A 389 -10.19 21.06 10.18
N VAL A 390 -10.27 20.31 9.07
CA VAL A 390 -11.46 19.52 8.71
C VAL A 390 -11.73 18.45 9.78
N SER A 391 -10.71 17.70 10.19
CA SER A 391 -10.82 16.71 11.24
C SER A 391 -11.31 17.31 12.57
N GLU A 392 -10.68 18.39 13.03
CA GLU A 392 -11.07 19.09 14.27
C GLU A 392 -12.53 19.58 14.23
N GLN A 393 -12.94 20.22 13.11
CA GLN A 393 -14.31 20.71 12.98
C GLN A 393 -15.35 19.60 12.90
N LEU A 394 -15.04 18.48 12.23
CA LEU A 394 -15.96 17.33 12.18
C LEU A 394 -16.19 16.77 13.58
N ARG A 395 -15.17 16.63 14.39
CA ARG A 395 -15.26 16.14 15.78
C ARG A 395 -16.01 17.11 16.70
N GLN A 396 -15.75 18.40 16.58
CA GLN A 396 -16.50 19.41 17.37
C GLN A 396 -17.98 19.45 17.04
N LYS A 397 -18.35 19.28 15.76
CA LYS A 397 -19.73 19.39 15.29
C LYS A 397 -20.54 18.09 15.45
N THR A 398 -19.89 16.95 15.64
CA THR A 398 -20.55 15.67 15.91
C THR A 398 -20.82 15.44 17.40
N GLY A 399 -20.22 16.24 18.28
CA GLY A 399 -20.49 16.19 19.73
C GLY A 399 -20.04 14.91 20.44
N ILE A 400 -19.08 14.20 19.81
CA ILE A 400 -18.50 12.96 20.33
C ILE A 400 -17.10 13.25 20.85
#